data_69da0a57326d3e358467af2bbf8dc5c0
#
_entry.id   69da0a57326d3e358467af2bbf8dc5c0
#
_cell.length_a   1.000
_cell.length_b   1.000
_cell.length_c   1.000
_cell.angle_alpha   90.00
_cell.angle_beta   90.00
_cell.angle_gamma   90.00
#
_symmetry.space_group_name_H-M   'P 1'
#
loop_
_entity.id
_entity.type
_entity.pdbx_description
1 polymer ?
#
loop_
_entity_poly.entity_id
_entity_poly.type
_entity_poly.pdbx_seq_one_letter_code
_entity_poly.pdbx_strand_id
1 'polypeptide(L)'
;MTNNYLSHNYKNLIQVALENKNKFNENKPFPHIIFDNFFNSKYLDLILENFPELEKNKNVMEFNSEKDKKKFATNKNFNYPEIINNFLNYLNSFEFINFLQIITGIKEKLISDPYFFGGGLHEIKKNGFLKIHSDFNYHPDLYLDRRINILIYLNKNWQESYGGDLELWNKSMEKSEKKILPIFNRLVIFNTNDFTFHGHPEPLNCPENMSRKSIALYYYSNGRPDQEINRKLRFHNTIYKNRKNFNEKIDERIPVYKKIFGKFYIRKKINIDKID
;
A
#
# COMPACT_ATOMS: atom_id res chain seq x y z
N MET A 1 -1.54 -29.81 3.81
CA MET A 1 -0.52 -29.14 4.64
C MET A 1 -1.07 -27.75 4.97
N THR A 2 -1.37 -27.45 6.21
CA THR A 2 -1.76 -26.09 6.62
C THR A 2 -0.54 -25.19 6.41
N ASN A 3 -0.58 -24.36 5.38
CA ASN A 3 0.46 -23.39 5.11
C ASN A 3 0.54 -22.42 6.30
N ASN A 4 1.54 -22.60 7.16
CA ASN A 4 1.73 -21.73 8.31
C ASN A 4 2.41 -20.41 7.84
N TYR A 5 1.59 -19.48 7.38
CA TYR A 5 2.07 -18.18 6.87
C TYR A 5 2.60 -17.26 7.96
N LEU A 6 2.10 -17.42 9.19
CA LEU A 6 2.43 -16.54 10.31
C LEU A 6 3.62 -17.06 11.11
N SER A 7 4.39 -16.16 11.70
CA SER A 7 5.38 -16.54 12.70
C SER A 7 4.70 -16.99 13.99
N HIS A 8 5.45 -17.68 14.84
CA HIS A 8 4.89 -18.23 16.07
C HIS A 8 4.22 -17.17 16.96
N ASN A 9 4.78 -15.97 17.02
CA ASN A 9 4.32 -14.88 17.87
C ASN A 9 3.01 -14.22 17.38
N TYR A 10 2.60 -14.45 16.14
CA TYR A 10 1.44 -13.80 15.53
C TYR A 10 0.34 -14.78 15.08
N LYS A 11 0.35 -16.01 15.60
CA LYS A 11 -0.63 -17.04 15.22
C LYS A 11 -2.07 -16.68 15.59
N ASN A 12 -2.27 -15.95 16.68
CA ASN A 12 -3.60 -15.50 17.09
C ASN A 12 -3.83 -14.06 16.63
N LEU A 13 -4.23 -13.90 15.36
CA LEU A 13 -4.44 -12.59 14.74
C LEU A 13 -5.49 -11.74 15.47
N ILE A 14 -6.52 -12.33 16.03
CA ILE A 14 -7.57 -11.60 16.78
C ILE A 14 -6.97 -10.96 18.02
N GLN A 15 -6.20 -11.72 18.80
CA GLN A 15 -5.52 -11.19 19.98
C GLN A 15 -4.53 -10.08 19.60
N VAL A 16 -3.68 -10.32 18.60
CA VAL A 16 -2.73 -9.32 18.08
C VAL A 16 -3.45 -8.03 17.69
N ALA A 17 -4.61 -8.14 17.01
CA ALA A 17 -5.37 -6.98 16.60
C ALA A 17 -5.94 -6.19 17.78
N LEU A 18 -6.53 -6.88 18.77
CA LEU A 18 -7.12 -6.25 19.96
C LEU A 18 -6.05 -5.53 20.80
N GLU A 19 -4.90 -6.16 21.03
CA GLU A 19 -3.78 -5.58 21.79
C GLU A 19 -3.15 -4.35 21.11
N ASN A 20 -3.21 -4.27 19.79
CA ASN A 20 -2.55 -3.21 19.02
C ASN A 20 -3.48 -2.16 18.43
N LYS A 21 -4.80 -2.29 18.59
CA LYS A 21 -5.80 -1.38 18.03
C LYS A 21 -5.60 0.08 18.44
N ASN A 22 -5.36 0.33 19.72
CA ASN A 22 -5.16 1.69 20.23
C ASN A 22 -3.86 2.29 19.64
N LYS A 23 -2.76 1.51 19.70
CA LYS A 23 -1.48 1.92 19.12
C LYS A 23 -1.59 2.27 17.63
N PHE A 24 -2.32 1.45 16.85
CA PHE A 24 -2.57 1.74 15.44
C PHE A 24 -3.24 3.10 15.25
N ASN A 25 -4.32 3.38 16.00
CA ASN A 25 -5.13 4.57 15.82
C ASN A 25 -4.48 5.86 16.38
N GLU A 26 -3.61 5.75 17.38
CA GLU A 26 -2.95 6.88 18.03
C GLU A 26 -1.65 7.31 17.35
N ASN A 27 -1.05 6.44 16.54
CA ASN A 27 0.20 6.73 15.85
C ASN A 27 0.07 7.90 14.87
N LYS A 28 1.12 8.72 14.80
CA LYS A 28 1.20 9.91 13.95
C LYS A 28 2.18 9.68 12.79
N PRO A 29 1.96 10.35 11.64
CA PRO A 29 1.02 11.47 11.37
C PRO A 29 -0.42 11.02 11.05
N PHE A 30 -0.67 9.75 10.85
CA PHE A 30 -1.98 9.12 10.63
C PHE A 30 -1.94 7.68 11.14
N PRO A 31 -3.09 7.01 11.32
CA PRO A 31 -3.13 5.64 11.83
C PRO A 31 -2.25 4.68 11.03
N HIS A 32 -1.30 4.05 11.73
CA HIS A 32 -0.40 3.05 11.15
C HIS A 32 0.18 2.14 12.23
N ILE A 33 0.69 0.99 11.84
CA ILE A 33 1.45 0.11 12.72
C ILE A 33 2.52 -0.67 11.95
N ILE A 34 3.56 -1.06 12.65
CA ILE A 34 4.69 -1.82 12.14
C ILE A 34 4.83 -3.08 12.97
N PHE A 35 4.96 -4.21 12.31
CA PHE A 35 5.29 -5.49 12.91
C PHE A 35 6.56 -6.05 12.26
N ASP A 36 7.52 -6.41 13.07
CA ASP A 36 8.73 -7.10 12.60
C ASP A 36 8.58 -8.61 12.79
N ASN A 37 9.13 -9.39 11.85
CA ASN A 37 9.05 -10.84 11.85
C ASN A 37 7.61 -11.38 11.93
N PHE A 38 6.67 -10.71 11.25
CA PHE A 38 5.25 -11.01 11.33
C PHE A 38 4.90 -12.36 10.69
N PHE A 39 5.51 -12.65 9.56
CA PHE A 39 5.27 -13.88 8.83
C PHE A 39 6.32 -14.95 9.14
N ASN A 40 6.05 -16.17 8.73
CA ASN A 40 7.02 -17.25 8.76
C ASN A 40 8.18 -16.93 7.81
N SER A 41 9.37 -16.71 8.37
CA SER A 41 10.54 -16.30 7.61
C SER A 41 10.92 -17.31 6.52
N LYS A 42 10.78 -18.62 6.78
CA LYS A 42 11.05 -19.67 5.77
C LYS A 42 10.09 -19.57 4.59
N TYR A 43 8.83 -19.20 4.83
CA TYR A 43 7.88 -19.01 3.76
C TYR A 43 8.19 -17.74 2.93
N LEU A 44 8.58 -16.65 3.59
CA LEU A 44 9.02 -15.44 2.87
C LEU A 44 10.34 -15.65 2.12
N ASP A 45 11.22 -16.53 2.61
CA ASP A 45 12.43 -16.95 1.88
C ASP A 45 12.06 -17.62 0.56
N LEU A 46 11.10 -18.55 0.58
CA LEU A 46 10.59 -19.19 -0.64
C LEU A 46 9.93 -18.17 -1.59
N ILE A 47 9.20 -17.18 -1.07
CA ILE A 47 8.66 -16.08 -1.89
C ILE A 47 9.79 -15.31 -2.56
N LEU A 48 10.85 -14.98 -1.83
CA LEU A 48 11.98 -14.23 -2.35
C LEU A 48 12.77 -15.01 -3.39
N GLU A 49 12.95 -16.32 -3.20
CA GLU A 49 13.59 -17.22 -4.16
C GLU A 49 12.79 -17.34 -5.47
N ASN A 50 11.45 -17.25 -5.38
CA ASN A 50 10.54 -17.29 -6.52
C ASN A 50 10.13 -15.90 -7.00
N PHE A 51 10.76 -14.83 -6.50
CA PHE A 51 10.44 -13.47 -6.91
C PHE A 51 10.86 -13.25 -8.37
N PRO A 52 9.92 -12.97 -9.29
CA PRO A 52 10.23 -12.90 -10.71
C PRO A 52 11.08 -11.66 -11.06
N GLU A 53 11.79 -11.73 -12.18
CA GLU A 53 12.43 -10.56 -12.78
C GLU A 53 11.36 -9.63 -13.37
N LEU A 54 10.94 -8.62 -12.61
CA LEU A 54 9.82 -7.75 -13.01
C LEU A 54 10.14 -6.96 -14.29
N GLU A 55 11.34 -6.46 -14.42
CA GLU A 55 11.78 -5.61 -15.54
C GLU A 55 11.61 -6.27 -16.92
N LYS A 56 11.69 -7.60 -16.98
CA LYS A 56 11.58 -8.36 -18.25
C LYS A 56 10.16 -8.84 -18.56
N ASN A 57 9.18 -8.57 -17.70
CA ASN A 57 7.85 -9.15 -17.83
C ASN A 57 6.86 -8.14 -18.43
N LYS A 58 6.18 -8.51 -19.51
CA LYS A 58 5.18 -7.68 -20.21
C LYS A 58 3.95 -7.30 -19.38
N ASN A 59 3.66 -8.07 -18.33
CA ASN A 59 2.56 -7.82 -17.40
C ASN A 59 3.02 -7.04 -16.16
N VAL A 60 4.07 -6.25 -16.32
CA VAL A 60 4.61 -5.34 -15.30
C VAL A 60 4.53 -3.92 -15.82
N MET A 61 4.14 -3.01 -14.96
CA MET A 61 4.18 -1.59 -15.22
C MET A 61 5.53 -1.04 -14.77
N GLU A 62 6.21 -0.35 -15.69
CA GLU A 62 7.39 0.45 -15.37
C GLU A 62 6.97 1.90 -15.11
N PHE A 63 7.48 2.47 -14.04
CA PHE A 63 7.32 3.87 -13.69
C PHE A 63 8.69 4.55 -13.75
N ASN A 64 8.80 5.53 -14.64
CA ASN A 64 10.06 6.24 -14.88
C ASN A 64 9.80 7.69 -15.26
N SER A 65 9.44 8.49 -14.28
CA SER A 65 9.11 9.91 -14.39
C SER A 65 9.83 10.76 -13.35
N GLU A 66 9.56 12.04 -13.31
CA GLU A 66 10.00 12.95 -12.23
C GLU A 66 9.38 12.63 -10.85
N LYS A 67 8.29 11.86 -10.84
CA LYS A 67 7.50 11.51 -9.64
C LYS A 67 7.87 10.14 -9.08
N ASP A 68 8.30 9.26 -9.95
CA ASP A 68 8.65 7.87 -9.67
C ASP A 68 9.70 7.39 -10.68
N LYS A 69 10.72 6.71 -10.21
CA LYS A 69 11.84 6.30 -11.07
C LYS A 69 12.25 4.87 -10.79
N LYS A 70 12.57 4.12 -11.87
CA LYS A 70 13.02 2.73 -11.80
C LYS A 70 12.16 1.86 -10.88
N LYS A 71 10.85 2.13 -10.87
CA LYS A 71 9.85 1.38 -10.11
C LYS A 71 9.11 0.43 -11.03
N PHE A 72 9.01 -0.81 -10.63
CA PHE A 72 8.28 -1.87 -11.31
C PHE A 72 7.17 -2.39 -10.42
N ALA A 73 5.99 -2.60 -10.97
CA ALA A 73 4.86 -3.16 -10.26
C ALA A 73 4.07 -4.11 -11.17
N THR A 74 3.65 -5.25 -10.63
CA THR A 74 2.78 -6.18 -11.36
C THR A 74 1.43 -5.55 -11.66
N ASN A 75 0.82 -5.92 -12.78
CA ASN A 75 -0.54 -5.51 -13.13
C ASN A 75 -1.55 -6.65 -12.92
N LYS A 76 -2.83 -6.39 -13.11
CA LYS A 76 -3.93 -7.34 -12.92
C LYS A 76 -3.85 -8.63 -13.77
N ASN A 77 -3.03 -8.65 -14.82
CA ASN A 77 -2.85 -9.79 -15.70
C ASN A 77 -1.56 -10.57 -15.39
N PHE A 78 -0.88 -10.24 -14.29
CA PHE A 78 0.35 -10.90 -13.93
C PHE A 78 0.09 -12.33 -13.46
N ASN A 79 0.83 -13.28 -14.04
CA ASN A 79 0.76 -14.69 -13.61
C ASN A 79 1.79 -14.93 -12.51
N TYR A 80 1.32 -14.93 -11.27
CA TYR A 80 2.17 -15.14 -10.11
C TYR A 80 2.65 -16.59 -10.00
N PRO A 81 3.92 -16.85 -9.61
CA PRO A 81 4.32 -18.17 -9.15
C PRO A 81 3.38 -18.68 -8.05
N GLU A 82 3.10 -19.98 -8.05
CA GLU A 82 2.10 -20.58 -7.15
C GLU A 82 2.31 -20.23 -5.67
N ILE A 83 3.55 -20.28 -5.20
CA ILE A 83 3.90 -19.95 -3.82
C ILE A 83 3.52 -18.50 -3.46
N ILE A 84 3.71 -17.56 -4.37
CA ILE A 84 3.35 -16.16 -4.20
C ILE A 84 1.84 -15.99 -4.28
N ASN A 85 1.20 -16.62 -5.27
CA ASN A 85 -0.25 -16.57 -5.43
C ASN A 85 -0.99 -17.09 -4.20
N ASN A 86 -0.54 -18.20 -3.62
CA ASN A 86 -1.10 -18.75 -2.39
C ASN A 86 -0.97 -17.78 -1.21
N PHE A 87 0.15 -17.06 -1.11
CA PHE A 87 0.34 -16.05 -0.08
C PHE A 87 -0.55 -14.82 -0.28
N LEU A 88 -0.68 -14.34 -1.51
CA LEU A 88 -1.60 -13.23 -1.84
C LEU A 88 -3.06 -13.59 -1.54
N ASN A 89 -3.46 -14.83 -1.84
CA ASN A 89 -4.79 -15.35 -1.50
C ASN A 89 -5.01 -15.44 0.02
N TYR A 90 -3.99 -15.84 0.78
CA TYR A 90 -4.05 -15.79 2.24
C TYR A 90 -4.27 -14.38 2.77
N LEU A 91 -3.53 -13.40 2.25
CA LEU A 91 -3.70 -11.99 2.63
C LEU A 91 -5.09 -11.45 2.26
N ASN A 92 -5.76 -12.03 1.27
CA ASN A 92 -7.14 -11.72 0.89
C ASN A 92 -8.18 -12.62 1.58
N SER A 93 -7.77 -13.53 2.48
CA SER A 93 -8.68 -14.41 3.20
C SER A 93 -9.50 -13.67 4.26
N PHE A 94 -10.63 -14.27 4.64
CA PHE A 94 -11.46 -13.77 5.73
C PHE A 94 -10.67 -13.58 7.02
N GLU A 95 -9.78 -14.52 7.35
CA GLU A 95 -8.96 -14.47 8.56
C GLU A 95 -8.10 -13.19 8.61
N PHE A 96 -7.39 -12.89 7.52
CA PHE A 96 -6.52 -11.73 7.46
C PHE A 96 -7.30 -10.42 7.36
N ILE A 97 -8.40 -10.39 6.60
CA ILE A 97 -9.28 -9.21 6.51
C ILE A 97 -9.93 -8.91 7.87
N ASN A 98 -10.36 -9.94 8.61
CA ASN A 98 -10.92 -9.76 9.96
C ASN A 98 -9.87 -9.19 10.94
N PHE A 99 -8.61 -9.63 10.84
CA PHE A 99 -7.50 -9.01 11.57
C PHE A 99 -7.40 -7.52 11.25
N LEU A 100 -7.39 -7.15 9.97
CA LEU A 100 -7.35 -5.74 9.56
C LEU A 100 -8.58 -4.96 10.02
N GLN A 101 -9.76 -5.55 9.96
CA GLN A 101 -11.01 -4.94 10.44
C GLN A 101 -10.93 -4.59 11.93
N ILE A 102 -10.42 -5.50 12.75
CA ILE A 102 -10.33 -5.33 14.20
C ILE A 102 -9.26 -4.30 14.56
N ILE A 103 -8.05 -4.43 14.01
CA ILE A 103 -6.92 -3.55 14.38
C ILE A 103 -7.15 -2.11 13.94
N THR A 104 -7.77 -1.89 12.79
CA THR A 104 -8.03 -0.54 12.28
C THR A 104 -9.25 0.10 12.92
N GLY A 105 -10.22 -0.70 13.35
CA GLY A 105 -11.49 -0.22 13.89
C GLY A 105 -12.37 0.47 12.85
N ILE A 106 -12.08 0.32 11.56
CA ILE A 106 -12.92 0.82 10.46
C ILE A 106 -14.31 0.19 10.59
N LYS A 107 -15.37 1.00 10.56
CA LYS A 107 -16.75 0.53 10.77
C LYS A 107 -17.33 -0.15 9.55
N GLU A 108 -17.03 0.38 8.37
CA GLU A 108 -17.44 -0.20 7.09
C GLU A 108 -16.74 -1.53 6.89
N LYS A 109 -17.44 -2.52 6.33
CA LYS A 109 -16.84 -3.84 6.06
C LYS A 109 -15.68 -3.72 5.09
N LEU A 110 -14.52 -4.21 5.49
CA LEU A 110 -13.37 -4.31 4.62
C LEU A 110 -13.57 -5.43 3.59
N ILE A 111 -13.15 -5.14 2.37
CA ILE A 111 -13.27 -6.00 1.19
C ILE A 111 -11.88 -6.11 0.58
N SER A 112 -11.46 -7.33 0.26
CA SER A 112 -10.22 -7.57 -0.48
C SER A 112 -10.36 -7.20 -1.96
N ASP A 113 -9.21 -7.05 -2.62
CA ASP A 113 -9.14 -6.90 -4.07
C ASP A 113 -8.60 -8.18 -4.71
N PRO A 114 -9.45 -8.99 -5.36
CA PRO A 114 -9.00 -10.21 -6.03
C PRO A 114 -8.19 -9.92 -7.31
N TYR A 115 -8.22 -8.70 -7.82
CA TYR A 115 -7.50 -8.27 -9.03
C TYR A 115 -6.16 -7.60 -8.72
N PHE A 116 -5.84 -7.35 -7.45
CA PHE A 116 -4.61 -6.67 -6.99
C PHE A 116 -4.35 -5.36 -7.74
N PHE A 117 -5.41 -4.55 -7.98
CA PHE A 117 -5.31 -3.31 -8.74
C PHE A 117 -4.30 -2.33 -8.11
N GLY A 118 -3.18 -2.09 -8.79
CA GLY A 118 -2.06 -1.30 -8.30
C GLY A 118 -1.25 -1.93 -7.18
N GLY A 119 -1.65 -3.13 -6.73
CA GLY A 119 -0.95 -3.94 -5.73
C GLY A 119 -0.11 -5.06 -6.35
N GLY A 120 0.20 -6.09 -5.56
CA GLY A 120 1.03 -7.22 -5.94
C GLY A 120 2.51 -7.04 -5.60
N LEU A 121 3.40 -7.46 -6.48
CA LEU A 121 4.84 -7.34 -6.32
C LEU A 121 5.33 -5.97 -6.78
N HIS A 122 6.10 -5.31 -5.95
CA HIS A 122 6.76 -4.05 -6.26
C HIS A 122 8.27 -4.20 -6.12
N GLU A 123 9.01 -3.64 -7.06
CA GLU A 123 10.46 -3.57 -7.04
C GLU A 123 10.94 -2.18 -7.44
N ILE A 124 11.91 -1.65 -6.71
CA ILE A 124 12.55 -0.38 -7.02
C ILE A 124 14.04 -0.62 -7.06
N LYS A 125 14.66 -0.30 -8.19
CA LYS A 125 16.08 -0.49 -8.44
C LYS A 125 16.92 0.65 -7.87
N LYS A 126 18.22 0.47 -7.80
CA LYS A 126 19.19 1.51 -7.44
C LYS A 126 18.90 2.82 -8.19
N ASN A 127 19.06 3.96 -7.52
CA ASN A 127 18.70 5.30 -7.98
C ASN A 127 17.20 5.50 -8.26
N GLY A 128 16.35 4.53 -7.93
CA GLY A 128 14.90 4.66 -8.01
C GLY A 128 14.33 5.35 -6.77
N PHE A 129 13.17 5.96 -6.93
CA PHE A 129 12.45 6.66 -5.87
C PHE A 129 10.96 6.71 -6.15
N LEU A 130 10.18 7.07 -5.15
CA LEU A 130 8.76 7.37 -5.26
C LEU A 130 8.47 8.62 -4.43
N LYS A 131 8.15 9.73 -5.10
CA LYS A 131 7.88 11.02 -4.45
C LYS A 131 6.68 10.94 -3.52
N ILE A 132 6.60 11.89 -2.59
CA ILE A 132 5.54 11.93 -1.60
C ILE A 132 4.19 12.16 -2.28
N HIS A 133 3.21 11.31 -1.91
CA HIS A 133 1.90 11.29 -2.53
C HIS A 133 0.82 10.82 -1.56
N SER A 134 -0.43 11.12 -1.88
CA SER A 134 -1.58 10.35 -1.44
C SER A 134 -2.00 9.41 -2.56
N ASP A 135 -2.38 8.20 -2.21
CA ASP A 135 -2.79 7.18 -3.16
C ASP A 135 -4.09 7.51 -3.90
N PHE A 136 -4.34 6.82 -5.03
CA PHE A 136 -5.69 6.79 -5.59
C PHE A 136 -6.67 6.29 -4.52
N ASN A 137 -7.83 6.92 -4.43
CA ASN A 137 -8.78 6.69 -3.34
C ASN A 137 -9.95 5.77 -3.70
N TYR A 138 -10.00 5.24 -4.94
CA TYR A 138 -11.15 4.54 -5.46
C TYR A 138 -10.78 3.43 -6.45
N HIS A 139 -11.36 2.23 -6.29
CA HIS A 139 -11.14 1.11 -7.21
C HIS A 139 -12.02 1.29 -8.45
N PRO A 140 -11.45 1.38 -9.68
CA PRO A 140 -12.22 1.72 -10.88
C PRO A 140 -13.22 0.63 -11.31
N ASP A 141 -12.87 -0.65 -11.11
CA ASP A 141 -13.69 -1.77 -11.57
C ASP A 141 -14.69 -2.25 -10.49
N LEU A 142 -14.34 -2.14 -9.19
CA LEU A 142 -15.19 -2.57 -8.07
C LEU A 142 -16.03 -1.44 -7.47
N TYR A 143 -15.76 -0.20 -7.82
CA TYR A 143 -16.46 0.98 -7.31
C TYR A 143 -16.42 1.12 -5.77
N LEU A 144 -15.29 0.77 -5.17
CA LEU A 144 -15.05 0.77 -3.73
C LEU A 144 -14.02 1.84 -3.32
N ASP A 145 -14.18 2.38 -2.11
CA ASP A 145 -13.24 3.31 -1.52
C ASP A 145 -12.03 2.57 -0.94
N ARG A 146 -10.81 2.99 -1.28
CA ARG A 146 -9.57 2.41 -0.74
C ARG A 146 -9.36 2.88 0.69
N ARG A 147 -9.14 1.96 1.63
CA ARG A 147 -9.10 2.24 3.06
C ARG A 147 -7.76 1.93 3.72
N ILE A 148 -7.14 0.83 3.34
CA ILE A 148 -5.94 0.31 4.00
C ILE A 148 -4.90 -0.07 2.95
N ASN A 149 -3.65 0.25 3.26
CA ASN A 149 -2.49 -0.33 2.63
C ASN A 149 -1.79 -1.28 3.59
N ILE A 150 -1.33 -2.40 3.05
CA ILE A 150 -0.29 -3.19 3.69
C ILE A 150 0.95 -3.23 2.78
N LEU A 151 2.12 -3.17 3.39
CA LEU A 151 3.41 -3.37 2.74
C LEU A 151 4.17 -4.44 3.50
N ILE A 152 4.62 -5.48 2.79
CA ILE A 152 5.47 -6.53 3.34
C ILE A 152 6.81 -6.45 2.64
N TYR A 153 7.86 -6.12 3.38
CA TYR A 153 9.18 -5.95 2.82
C TYR A 153 9.97 -7.25 2.77
N LEU A 154 10.72 -7.43 1.67
CA LEU A 154 11.46 -8.66 1.36
C LEU A 154 12.98 -8.44 1.24
N ASN A 155 13.53 -7.41 1.91
CA ASN A 155 14.91 -6.97 1.71
C ASN A 155 15.80 -7.46 2.83
N LYS A 156 16.49 -8.61 2.61
CA LYS A 156 17.49 -9.13 3.53
C LYS A 156 18.72 -8.21 3.58
N ASN A 157 19.31 -8.08 4.76
CA ASN A 157 20.55 -7.30 4.98
C ASN A 157 20.45 -5.85 4.50
N TRP A 158 19.23 -5.27 4.49
CA TRP A 158 19.02 -3.87 4.10
C TRP A 158 19.61 -2.94 5.14
N GLN A 159 20.47 -2.01 4.70
CA GLN A 159 21.15 -1.04 5.56
C GLN A 159 20.48 0.33 5.46
N GLU A 160 20.54 1.13 6.53
CA GLU A 160 20.03 2.51 6.55
C GLU A 160 20.68 3.36 5.45
N SER A 161 21.98 3.16 5.18
CA SER A 161 22.71 3.88 4.14
C SER A 161 22.19 3.63 2.71
N TYR A 162 21.41 2.58 2.50
CA TYR A 162 20.77 2.32 1.21
C TYR A 162 19.53 3.19 0.96
N GLY A 163 19.00 3.83 2.01
CA GLY A 163 17.80 4.63 1.94
C GLY A 163 16.53 3.82 1.68
N GLY A 164 15.55 4.43 1.07
CA GLY A 164 14.28 3.77 0.71
C GLY A 164 13.33 3.59 1.87
N ASP A 165 13.53 4.31 2.99
CA ASP A 165 12.57 4.35 4.08
C ASP A 165 11.18 4.73 3.57
N LEU A 166 10.16 4.03 4.02
CA LEU A 166 8.80 4.54 3.87
C LEU A 166 8.66 5.74 4.81
N GLU A 167 8.51 6.91 4.23
CA GLU A 167 8.28 8.14 4.97
C GLU A 167 6.78 8.43 5.07
N LEU A 168 6.29 8.68 6.29
CA LEU A 168 4.94 9.16 6.56
C LEU A 168 5.01 10.64 6.93
N TRP A 169 4.32 11.47 6.14
CA TRP A 169 4.42 12.93 6.21
C TRP A 169 3.19 13.57 6.86
N ASN A 170 3.41 14.67 7.57
CA ASN A 170 2.31 15.47 8.08
C ASN A 170 1.52 16.12 6.93
N LYS A 171 0.27 16.48 7.23
CA LYS A 171 -0.65 17.06 6.24
C LYS A 171 -0.14 18.39 5.67
N SER A 172 0.66 19.15 6.42
CA SER A 172 1.24 20.42 5.97
C SER A 172 2.44 20.25 5.04
N MET A 173 2.94 19.02 4.83
CA MET A 173 4.11 18.71 4.00
C MET A 173 5.43 19.37 4.48
N GLU A 174 5.55 19.62 5.76
CA GLU A 174 6.72 20.28 6.36
C GLU A 174 7.80 19.30 6.79
N LYS A 175 7.36 18.12 7.29
CA LYS A 175 8.28 17.09 7.77
C LYS A 175 7.74 15.69 7.63
N SER A 176 8.64 14.73 7.47
CA SER A 176 8.38 13.32 7.72
C SER A 176 8.33 13.09 9.23
N GLU A 177 7.20 12.63 9.74
CA GLU A 177 7.06 12.33 11.16
C GLU A 177 7.47 10.90 11.52
N LYS A 178 7.49 10.02 10.52
CA LYS A 178 7.92 8.64 10.68
C LYS A 178 8.70 8.18 9.46
N LYS A 179 9.85 7.54 9.70
CA LYS A 179 10.64 6.80 8.71
C LYS A 179 10.66 5.33 9.09
N ILE A 180 10.44 4.47 8.11
CA ILE A 180 10.29 3.02 8.31
C ILE A 180 11.22 2.32 7.33
N LEU A 181 12.32 1.79 7.85
CA LEU A 181 13.32 1.06 7.06
C LEU A 181 12.67 -0.20 6.45
N PRO A 182 12.83 -0.48 5.14
CA PRO A 182 12.15 -1.57 4.44
C PRO A 182 12.88 -2.93 4.62
N ILE A 183 13.08 -3.37 5.87
CA ILE A 183 13.79 -4.62 6.16
C ILE A 183 12.94 -5.86 5.93
N PHE A 184 13.61 -7.00 5.73
CA PHE A 184 12.98 -8.30 5.53
C PHE A 184 11.98 -8.66 6.64
N ASN A 185 10.80 -9.18 6.26
CA ASN A 185 9.73 -9.62 7.13
C ASN A 185 9.13 -8.51 8.02
N ARG A 186 9.17 -7.26 7.56
CA ARG A 186 8.46 -6.14 8.17
C ARG A 186 7.14 -5.93 7.47
N LEU A 187 6.06 -6.02 8.24
CA LEU A 187 4.70 -5.65 7.82
C LEU A 187 4.41 -4.23 8.29
N VAL A 188 3.99 -3.37 7.38
CA VAL A 188 3.47 -2.04 7.67
C VAL A 188 2.00 -1.99 7.25
N ILE A 189 1.13 -1.57 8.15
CA ILE A 189 -0.29 -1.35 7.91
C ILE A 189 -0.57 0.12 8.15
N PHE A 190 -1.24 0.81 7.22
CA PHE A 190 -1.63 2.19 7.40
C PHE A 190 -2.94 2.54 6.68
N ASN A 191 -3.68 3.49 7.27
CA ASN A 191 -4.88 4.04 6.66
C ASN A 191 -4.55 4.84 5.42
N THR A 192 -5.40 4.74 4.40
CA THR A 192 -5.34 5.59 3.22
C THR A 192 -6.58 6.46 3.11
N ASN A 193 -6.34 7.76 2.99
CA ASN A 193 -7.34 8.77 2.66
C ASN A 193 -6.67 9.89 1.85
N ASP A 194 -7.42 10.92 1.52
CA ASP A 194 -6.93 12.01 0.66
C ASP A 194 -5.84 12.87 1.32
N PHE A 195 -5.52 12.63 2.60
CA PHE A 195 -4.57 13.40 3.40
C PHE A 195 -3.43 12.56 4.00
N THR A 196 -3.32 11.28 3.65
CA THR A 196 -2.26 10.39 4.12
C THR A 196 -1.10 10.38 3.13
N PHE A 197 -0.12 11.26 3.37
CA PHE A 197 1.02 11.47 2.49
C PHE A 197 2.18 10.57 2.86
N HIS A 198 2.68 9.83 1.88
CA HIS A 198 3.77 8.89 2.08
C HIS A 198 4.58 8.68 0.80
N GLY A 199 5.76 8.07 0.94
CA GLY A 199 6.65 7.75 -0.17
C GLY A 199 8.05 7.38 0.31
N HIS A 200 9.00 7.30 -0.61
CA HIS A 200 10.43 7.26 -0.34
C HIS A 200 11.12 8.16 -1.37
N PRO A 201 11.14 9.47 -1.10
CA PRO A 201 11.39 10.49 -2.12
C PRO A 201 12.84 10.58 -2.59
N GLU A 202 13.78 10.02 -1.82
CA GLU A 202 15.21 10.04 -2.15
C GLU A 202 15.61 8.80 -2.95
N PRO A 203 16.56 8.95 -3.91
CA PRO A 203 17.06 7.83 -4.68
C PRO A 203 17.72 6.76 -3.81
N LEU A 204 17.45 5.49 -4.12
CA LEU A 204 18.11 4.36 -3.46
C LEU A 204 19.62 4.35 -3.73
N ASN A 205 20.40 4.09 -2.68
CA ASN A 205 21.86 3.95 -2.73
C ASN A 205 22.30 2.51 -2.40
N CYS A 206 21.48 1.52 -2.72
CA CYS A 206 21.84 0.12 -2.54
C CYS A 206 22.86 -0.36 -3.60
N PRO A 207 23.59 -1.48 -3.38
CA PRO A 207 24.41 -2.12 -4.40
C PRO A 207 23.61 -2.45 -5.68
N GLU A 208 24.29 -2.54 -6.84
CA GLU A 208 23.66 -2.80 -8.14
C GLU A 208 22.89 -4.13 -8.21
N ASN A 209 23.35 -5.13 -7.47
CA ASN A 209 22.71 -6.45 -7.38
C ASN A 209 21.55 -6.50 -6.36
N MET A 210 21.22 -5.38 -5.74
CA MET A 210 20.13 -5.27 -4.78
C MET A 210 19.02 -4.35 -5.30
N SER A 211 17.82 -4.58 -4.81
CA SER A 211 16.65 -3.74 -5.09
C SER A 211 15.72 -3.75 -3.88
N ARG A 212 14.88 -2.71 -3.76
CA ARG A 212 13.86 -2.61 -2.71
C ARG A 212 12.60 -3.35 -3.17
N LYS A 213 12.40 -4.56 -2.65
CA LYS A 213 11.26 -5.43 -2.96
C LYS A 213 10.20 -5.35 -1.87
N SER A 214 8.94 -5.35 -2.28
CA SER A 214 7.80 -5.46 -1.37
C SER A 214 6.61 -6.14 -2.03
N ILE A 215 5.75 -6.73 -1.19
CA ILE A 215 4.37 -7.06 -1.55
C ILE A 215 3.49 -5.95 -1.02
N ALA A 216 2.63 -5.40 -1.87
CA ALA A 216 1.67 -4.36 -1.52
C ALA A 216 0.25 -4.83 -1.80
N LEU A 217 -0.65 -4.73 -0.83
CA LEU A 217 -2.07 -4.99 -1.03
C LEU A 217 -2.92 -3.87 -0.46
N TYR A 218 -4.09 -3.71 -1.05
CA TYR A 218 -5.03 -2.66 -0.72
C TYR A 218 -6.39 -3.25 -0.35
N TYR A 219 -7.02 -2.68 0.67
CA TYR A 219 -8.32 -3.12 1.13
C TYR A 219 -9.30 -1.96 1.05
N TYR A 220 -10.52 -2.30 0.71
CA TYR A 220 -11.53 -1.35 0.31
C TYR A 220 -12.77 -1.46 1.20
N SER A 221 -13.68 -0.49 1.09
CA SER A 221 -15.01 -0.58 1.67
C SER A 221 -16.05 0.11 0.79
N ASN A 222 -17.31 -0.24 0.98
CA ASN A 222 -18.40 0.48 0.33
C ASN A 222 -18.71 1.75 1.12
N GLY A 223 -18.06 2.85 0.76
CA GLY A 223 -18.13 4.14 1.45
C GLY A 223 -16.99 4.36 2.43
N ARG A 224 -16.81 5.62 2.83
CA ARG A 224 -15.87 6.11 3.84
C ARG A 224 -16.44 7.36 4.52
N PRO A 225 -15.96 7.72 5.72
CA PRO A 225 -16.37 8.94 6.40
C PRO A 225 -16.04 10.20 5.59
N ASP A 226 -16.91 11.20 5.63
CA ASP A 226 -16.76 12.46 4.90
C ASP A 226 -15.47 13.24 5.24
N GLN A 227 -14.98 13.13 6.48
CA GLN A 227 -13.75 13.78 6.93
C GLN A 227 -12.49 13.18 6.31
N GLU A 228 -12.56 11.99 5.73
CA GLU A 228 -11.46 11.34 5.00
C GLU A 228 -11.43 11.75 3.52
N ILE A 229 -12.40 12.53 3.05
CA ILE A 229 -12.57 12.90 1.66
C ILE A 229 -12.24 14.38 1.46
N ASN A 230 -11.37 14.65 0.49
CA ASN A 230 -11.29 15.99 -0.07
C ASN A 230 -12.45 16.20 -1.05
N ARG A 231 -13.50 16.91 -0.62
CA ARG A 231 -14.73 17.12 -1.41
C ARG A 231 -14.48 17.72 -2.80
N LYS A 232 -13.34 18.40 -3.00
CA LYS A 232 -12.95 18.93 -4.33
C LYS A 232 -12.41 17.84 -5.27
N LEU A 233 -12.05 16.66 -4.71
CA LEU A 233 -11.33 15.59 -5.39
C LEU A 233 -11.98 14.23 -5.12
N ARG A 234 -13.29 14.14 -5.25
CA ARG A 234 -14.10 12.99 -4.81
C ARG A 234 -13.54 11.62 -5.25
N PHE A 235 -13.08 11.51 -6.49
CA PHE A 235 -12.39 10.34 -7.03
C PHE A 235 -11.13 10.81 -7.73
N HIS A 236 -9.99 10.33 -7.31
CA HIS A 236 -8.71 10.75 -7.89
C HIS A 236 -7.72 9.59 -7.98
N ASN A 237 -6.81 9.72 -8.90
CA ASN A 237 -5.60 8.90 -8.94
C ASN A 237 -4.59 9.41 -7.91
N THR A 238 -3.44 8.74 -7.81
CA THR A 238 -2.31 9.18 -7.01
C THR A 238 -2.03 10.67 -7.21
N ILE A 239 -2.00 11.43 -6.10
CA ILE A 239 -1.74 12.87 -6.08
C ILE A 239 -0.38 13.09 -5.42
N TYR A 240 0.57 13.55 -6.19
CA TYR A 240 1.89 13.89 -5.69
C TYR A 240 1.91 15.25 -5.02
N LYS A 241 2.78 15.42 -4.01
CA LYS A 241 2.95 16.64 -3.24
C LYS A 241 4.40 17.06 -3.14
N ASN A 242 4.65 18.35 -3.29
CA ASN A 242 5.96 18.94 -3.02
C ASN A 242 6.18 19.06 -1.51
N ARG A 243 7.38 18.71 -1.08
CA ARG A 243 7.84 18.91 0.30
C ARG A 243 8.23 20.37 0.49
N LYS A 244 7.68 21.07 1.50
CA LYS A 244 7.84 22.53 1.62
C LYS A 244 9.29 23.01 1.75
N ASN A 245 10.12 22.28 2.45
CA ASN A 245 11.50 22.67 2.73
C ASN A 245 12.52 22.06 1.74
N PHE A 246 12.04 21.58 0.60
CA PHE A 246 12.85 20.93 -0.43
C PHE A 246 12.65 21.64 -1.77
N ASN A 247 13.71 21.74 -2.56
CA ASN A 247 13.61 22.33 -3.89
C ASN A 247 13.01 21.32 -4.90
N GLU A 248 11.73 21.01 -4.73
CA GLU A 248 10.97 20.11 -5.60
C GLU A 248 9.99 20.94 -6.46
N LYS A 249 9.86 20.57 -7.73
CA LYS A 249 8.93 21.19 -8.68
C LYS A 249 8.06 20.14 -9.36
N ILE A 250 7.37 19.32 -8.56
CA ILE A 250 6.44 18.32 -9.06
C ILE A 250 5.15 19.04 -9.48
N ASP A 251 4.63 18.71 -10.64
CA ASP A 251 3.31 19.17 -11.07
C ASP A 251 2.22 18.50 -10.23
N GLU A 252 1.64 19.25 -9.31
CA GLU A 252 0.55 18.79 -8.42
C GLU A 252 -0.84 18.87 -9.07
N ARG A 253 -0.93 19.38 -10.30
CA ARG A 253 -2.23 19.51 -11.01
C ARG A 253 -2.81 18.15 -11.29
N ILE A 254 -4.10 18.01 -11.01
CA ILE A 254 -4.88 16.84 -11.44
C ILE A 254 -5.26 17.07 -12.90
N PRO A 255 -4.98 16.11 -13.80
CA PRO A 255 -5.35 16.25 -15.21
C PRO A 255 -6.83 16.61 -15.36
N VAL A 256 -7.13 17.58 -16.25
CA VAL A 256 -8.49 18.15 -16.44
C VAL A 256 -9.52 17.08 -16.79
N TYR A 257 -9.17 16.10 -17.63
CA TYR A 257 -10.08 15.00 -18.00
C TYR A 257 -10.53 14.15 -16.79
N LYS A 258 -9.73 14.04 -15.73
CA LYS A 258 -10.08 13.33 -14.51
C LYS A 258 -11.02 14.13 -13.61
N LYS A 259 -10.94 15.46 -13.65
CA LYS A 259 -11.91 16.36 -13.01
C LYS A 259 -13.29 16.26 -13.65
N ILE A 260 -13.36 16.09 -14.98
CA ILE A 260 -14.62 15.95 -15.71
C ILE A 260 -15.26 14.59 -15.38
N PHE A 261 -14.52 13.50 -15.44
CA PHE A 261 -15.01 12.16 -15.08
C PHE A 261 -15.43 12.08 -13.60
N GLY A 262 -14.71 12.68 -12.67
CA GLY A 262 -15.09 12.77 -11.26
C GLY A 262 -16.42 13.51 -11.00
N LYS A 263 -16.89 14.36 -11.93
CA LYS A 263 -18.21 15.00 -11.86
C LYS A 263 -19.34 14.10 -12.37
N PHE A 264 -19.07 13.18 -13.25
CA PHE A 264 -20.08 12.30 -13.87
C PHE A 264 -20.28 10.96 -13.15
N TYR A 265 -19.36 10.53 -12.29
CA TYR A 265 -19.58 9.37 -11.42
C TYR A 265 -20.49 9.75 -10.25
N ILE A 266 -21.77 9.97 -10.56
CA ILE A 266 -22.82 10.00 -9.54
C ILE A 266 -23.04 8.54 -9.16
N ARG A 267 -22.62 8.15 -7.95
CA ARG A 267 -23.11 6.94 -7.31
C ARG A 267 -24.64 7.02 -7.29
N LYS A 268 -25.34 6.26 -8.14
CA LYS A 268 -26.74 5.93 -7.86
C LYS A 268 -26.70 5.20 -6.51
N LYS A 269 -27.15 5.85 -5.45
CA LYS A 269 -27.59 5.13 -4.24
C LYS A 269 -28.65 4.16 -4.72
N ILE A 270 -28.34 2.88 -4.79
CA ILE A 270 -29.33 1.83 -4.93
C ILE A 270 -30.06 1.86 -3.58
N ASN A 271 -31.28 2.37 -3.61
CA ASN A 271 -32.17 2.30 -2.46
C ASN A 271 -32.57 0.84 -2.35
N ILE A 272 -31.97 0.12 -1.38
CA ILE A 272 -32.24 -1.30 -1.12
C ILE A 272 -33.71 -1.51 -0.70
N ASP A 273 -34.40 -0.46 -0.28
CA ASP A 273 -35.83 -0.46 0.12
C ASP A 273 -36.81 -0.56 -1.07
N LYS A 274 -36.32 -0.79 -2.29
CA LYS A 274 -37.16 -0.92 -3.52
C LYS A 274 -36.80 -2.17 -4.34
N ILE A 275 -36.33 -3.23 -3.72
CA ILE A 275 -36.24 -4.55 -4.34
C ILE A 275 -37.33 -5.39 -3.68
N ASP A 276 -38.57 -5.30 -4.24
CA ASP A 276 -39.62 -6.30 -4.07
C ASP A 276 -39.33 -7.49 -5.00
#